data_dc5815effba1668c057302abca71f260
#
_entry.id   dc5815effba1668c057302abca71f260
#
_cell.length_a   1.000
_cell.length_b   1.000
_cell.length_c   1.000
_cell.angle_alpha   90.00
_cell.angle_beta   90.00
_cell.angle_gamma   90.00
#
_symmetry.space_group_name_H-M   'P 1'
#
loop_
_entity.id
_entity.type
_entity.pdbx_description
1 polymer ?
#
loop_
_entity_poly.entity_id
_entity_poly.type
_entity_poly.pdbx_seq_one_letter_code
_entity_poly.pdbx_strand_id
1 'polypeptide(L)'
;MKILITGSNGFIGRFLCKKLKDHDVYTPKSNCVDFTNRQHVDDFFNSHSRFDLVLHCAVKGGHRLYHDSWDVLDDNLKMYYNILHHKNSYDKLITFGSGAEIYMCDDPYGLSKKAIAKSILDQYNFYNIRIFGLFGEGELETRFIRSALTKYINKEPIDIHENKSMDFFYIEDLWTLVQYYMNTNHPPKEVDCCYNTELITLKGIAELINTLGDHQVPINESILYPTSYIGDKKVISTLPLEFIGLEKGLKLEYEKYKLCNQYIG
;
A
#
# COMPACT_ATOMS: atom_id res chain seq x y z
N MET A 1 -5.70 15.65 15.75
CA MET A 1 -4.47 14.88 15.99
C MET A 1 -3.32 15.57 15.30
N LYS A 2 -2.13 15.52 15.89
CA LYS A 2 -0.88 15.94 15.26
C LYS A 2 -0.22 14.72 14.62
N ILE A 3 -0.12 14.70 13.30
CA ILE A 3 0.24 13.50 12.53
C ILE A 3 1.47 13.76 11.67
N LEU A 4 2.47 12.88 11.77
CA LEU A 4 3.60 12.85 10.84
C LEU A 4 3.33 11.82 9.74
N ILE A 5 3.41 12.23 8.47
CA ILE A 5 3.36 11.33 7.31
C ILE A 5 4.71 11.39 6.60
N THR A 6 5.48 10.32 6.65
CA THR A 6 6.68 10.18 5.84
C THR A 6 6.32 9.66 4.45
N GLY A 7 7.09 10.00 3.41
CA GLY A 7 6.80 9.52 2.05
C GLY A 7 5.47 10.06 1.47
N SER A 8 5.10 11.28 1.83
CA SER A 8 3.85 11.95 1.41
C SER A 8 3.69 12.12 -0.11
N ASN A 9 4.77 12.00 -0.90
CA ASN A 9 4.74 12.05 -2.36
C ASN A 9 4.46 10.68 -3.02
N GLY A 10 4.50 9.59 -2.27
CA GLY A 10 4.18 8.24 -2.75
C GLY A 10 2.67 8.01 -2.89
N PHE A 11 2.27 6.87 -3.44
CA PHE A 11 0.86 6.53 -3.70
C PHE A 11 0.03 6.58 -2.40
N ILE A 12 0.41 5.82 -1.37
CA ILE A 12 -0.29 5.78 -0.09
C ILE A 12 -0.20 7.13 0.63
N GLY A 13 1.00 7.73 0.68
CA GLY A 13 1.22 8.99 1.38
C GLY A 13 0.37 10.14 0.84
N ARG A 14 0.32 10.31 -0.50
CA ARG A 14 -0.55 11.32 -1.14
C ARG A 14 -2.01 11.12 -0.83
N PHE A 15 -2.47 9.88 -0.87
CA PHE A 15 -3.85 9.54 -0.56
C PHE A 15 -4.19 9.88 0.91
N LEU A 16 -3.34 9.48 1.85
CA LEU A 16 -3.54 9.78 3.28
C LEU A 16 -3.50 11.28 3.58
N CYS A 17 -2.63 12.04 2.91
CA CYS A 17 -2.63 13.51 3.03
C CYS A 17 -3.98 14.13 2.62
N LYS A 18 -4.61 13.61 1.56
CA LYS A 18 -5.96 14.07 1.15
C LYS A 18 -7.03 13.73 2.19
N LYS A 19 -6.94 12.54 2.81
CA LYS A 19 -7.92 12.07 3.79
C LYS A 19 -7.79 12.76 5.16
N LEU A 20 -6.60 13.21 5.51
CA LEU A 20 -6.28 13.75 6.83
C LEU A 20 -6.20 15.29 6.86
N LYS A 21 -6.73 15.98 5.85
CA LYS A 21 -6.66 17.44 5.70
C LYS A 21 -7.25 18.22 6.90
N ASP A 22 -8.13 17.61 7.68
CA ASP A 22 -8.76 18.23 8.86
C ASP A 22 -7.95 18.01 10.15
N HIS A 23 -6.77 17.39 10.05
CA HIS A 23 -5.81 17.18 11.14
C HIS A 23 -4.58 18.08 10.98
N ASP A 24 -3.79 18.21 12.04
CA ASP A 24 -2.50 18.92 12.01
C ASP A 24 -1.42 17.98 11.41
N VAL A 25 -1.26 18.02 10.08
CA VAL A 25 -0.46 17.05 9.32
C VAL A 25 0.88 17.63 8.92
N TYR A 26 1.96 16.93 9.29
CA TYR A 26 3.34 17.24 8.95
C TYR A 26 3.85 16.28 7.87
N THR A 27 4.28 16.83 6.75
CA THR A 27 4.73 16.07 5.57
C THR A 27 6.10 16.56 5.10
N PRO A 28 7.17 16.32 5.87
CA PRO A 28 8.49 16.78 5.49
C PRO A 28 8.92 16.16 4.15
N LYS A 29 9.39 17.02 3.24
CA LYS A 29 9.93 16.59 1.95
C LYS A 29 11.34 16.04 2.13
N SER A 30 11.76 15.10 1.29
CA SER A 30 13.07 14.45 1.37
C SER A 30 14.26 15.41 1.22
N ASN A 31 14.08 16.54 0.56
CA ASN A 31 15.11 17.59 0.49
C ASN A 31 15.21 18.45 1.77
N CYS A 32 14.21 18.37 2.66
CA CYS A 32 14.24 19.06 3.97
C CYS A 32 14.61 18.09 5.09
N VAL A 33 14.07 16.87 5.08
CA VAL A 33 14.35 15.82 6.07
C VAL A 33 14.61 14.51 5.33
N ASP A 34 15.86 14.13 5.22
CA ASP A 34 16.24 12.81 4.75
C ASP A 34 16.15 11.82 5.91
N PHE A 35 15.16 10.94 5.88
CA PHE A 35 14.94 9.94 6.93
C PHE A 35 16.01 8.85 6.98
N THR A 36 16.88 8.72 5.97
CA THR A 36 18.07 7.86 6.03
C THR A 36 19.19 8.51 6.83
N ASN A 37 19.18 9.85 6.97
CA ASN A 37 20.17 10.61 7.72
C ASN A 37 19.71 10.80 9.17
N ARG A 38 20.46 10.23 10.10
CA ARG A 38 20.14 10.27 11.53
C ARG A 38 20.03 11.68 12.07
N GLN A 39 20.99 12.57 11.74
CA GLN A 39 21.01 13.94 12.24
C GLN A 39 19.79 14.73 11.78
N HIS A 40 19.37 14.58 10.50
CA HIS A 40 18.16 15.25 10.02
C HIS A 40 16.90 14.81 10.79
N VAL A 41 16.81 13.53 11.15
CA VAL A 41 15.67 12.99 11.91
C VAL A 41 15.72 13.46 13.36
N ASP A 42 16.90 13.49 13.98
CA ASP A 42 17.10 14.01 15.35
C ASP A 42 16.69 15.50 15.41
N ASP A 43 17.16 16.33 14.49
CA ASP A 43 16.84 17.76 14.42
C ASP A 43 15.33 17.98 14.20
N PHE A 44 14.72 17.16 13.33
CA PHE A 44 13.28 17.22 13.07
C PHE A 44 12.48 16.92 14.33
N PHE A 45 12.70 15.80 15.00
CA PHE A 45 11.94 15.45 16.21
C PHE A 45 12.23 16.39 17.37
N ASN A 46 13.45 16.89 17.53
CA ASN A 46 13.81 17.85 18.58
C ASN A 46 13.18 19.24 18.38
N SER A 47 12.88 19.62 17.13
CA SER A 47 12.24 20.90 16.82
C SER A 47 10.70 20.87 16.89
N HIS A 48 10.10 19.70 17.10
CA HIS A 48 8.65 19.54 17.14
C HIS A 48 8.18 19.00 18.50
N SER A 49 7.00 19.43 18.94
CA SER A 49 6.31 18.78 20.05
C SER A 49 5.86 17.37 19.62
N ARG A 50 5.58 16.51 20.62
CA ARG A 50 5.14 15.13 20.42
C ARG A 50 4.01 15.00 19.40
N PHE A 51 4.09 13.96 18.57
CA PHE A 51 3.05 13.58 17.62
C PHE A 51 2.09 12.55 18.24
N ASP A 52 0.82 12.62 17.88
CA ASP A 52 -0.16 11.58 18.25
C ASP A 52 0.05 10.32 17.40
N LEU A 53 0.47 10.51 16.14
CA LEU A 53 0.58 9.42 15.17
C LEU A 53 1.71 9.66 14.17
N VAL A 54 2.43 8.60 13.85
CA VAL A 54 3.33 8.54 12.69
C VAL A 54 2.80 7.51 11.68
N LEU A 55 2.54 7.96 10.45
CA LEU A 55 2.22 7.12 9.29
C LEU A 55 3.49 7.00 8.44
N HIS A 56 4.18 5.86 8.56
CA HIS A 56 5.44 5.65 7.86
C HIS A 56 5.20 5.05 6.48
N CYS A 57 5.02 5.94 5.47
CA CYS A 57 4.83 5.58 4.06
C CYS A 57 6.12 5.68 3.24
N ALA A 58 7.20 6.25 3.79
CA ALA A 58 8.47 6.36 3.09
C ALA A 58 9.06 4.96 2.85
N VAL A 59 9.43 4.72 1.61
CA VAL A 59 10.02 3.45 1.18
C VAL A 59 10.80 3.65 -0.12
N LYS A 60 11.89 2.91 -0.28
CA LYS A 60 12.62 2.73 -1.54
C LYS A 60 12.39 1.31 -2.08
N GLY A 61 12.48 1.15 -3.40
CA GLY A 61 12.36 -0.14 -4.06
C GLY A 61 10.93 -0.68 -4.18
N GLY A 62 10.81 -1.99 -4.37
CA GLY A 62 9.55 -2.69 -4.61
C GLY A 62 8.98 -2.44 -6.02
N HIS A 63 9.84 -2.06 -6.96
CA HIS A 63 9.48 -1.94 -8.37
C HIS A 63 9.44 -3.31 -9.03
N ARG A 64 8.32 -3.66 -9.69
CA ARG A 64 8.17 -4.97 -10.35
C ARG A 64 9.00 -5.12 -11.63
N LEU A 65 9.47 -4.02 -12.20
CA LEU A 65 10.19 -4.00 -13.48
C LEU A 65 11.72 -3.99 -13.31
N TYR A 66 12.23 -3.80 -12.11
CA TYR A 66 13.67 -3.66 -11.83
C TYR A 66 14.02 -4.45 -10.57
N HIS A 67 15.22 -5.04 -10.57
CA HIS A 67 15.78 -5.62 -9.36
C HIS A 67 16.24 -4.52 -8.41
N ASP A 68 15.87 -4.66 -7.15
CA ASP A 68 16.30 -3.74 -6.12
C ASP A 68 17.78 -4.00 -5.73
N SER A 69 18.56 -2.91 -5.58
CA SER A 69 19.93 -3.00 -5.06
C SER A 69 19.92 -3.18 -3.53
N TRP A 70 21.04 -3.64 -2.98
CA TRP A 70 21.18 -3.79 -1.52
C TRP A 70 21.07 -2.45 -0.76
N ASP A 71 21.29 -1.32 -1.42
CA ASP A 71 21.04 0.01 -0.85
C ASP A 71 19.57 0.20 -0.46
N VAL A 72 18.64 -0.48 -1.15
CA VAL A 72 17.21 -0.45 -0.80
C VAL A 72 16.96 -1.03 0.59
N LEU A 73 17.64 -2.15 0.92
CA LEU A 73 17.57 -2.74 2.27
C LEU A 73 18.08 -1.75 3.31
N ASP A 74 19.29 -1.22 3.11
CA ASP A 74 19.94 -0.32 4.03
C ASP A 74 19.14 0.97 4.27
N ASP A 75 18.68 1.61 3.19
CA ASP A 75 17.91 2.84 3.26
C ASP A 75 16.54 2.65 3.96
N ASN A 76 15.82 1.57 3.66
CA ASN A 76 14.55 1.29 4.32
C ASN A 76 14.73 1.02 5.82
N LEU A 77 15.77 0.28 6.19
CA LEU A 77 16.10 0.04 7.60
C LEU A 77 16.52 1.33 8.31
N LYS A 78 17.38 2.16 7.69
CA LYS A 78 17.78 3.47 8.24
C LYS A 78 16.57 4.36 8.49
N MET A 79 15.67 4.50 7.50
CA MET A 79 14.47 5.33 7.65
C MET A 79 13.63 4.88 8.85
N TYR A 80 13.37 3.58 8.96
CA TYR A 80 12.58 3.03 10.05
C TYR A 80 13.28 3.15 11.41
N TYR A 81 14.55 2.76 11.53
CA TYR A 81 15.27 2.77 12.80
C TYR A 81 15.56 4.20 13.30
N ASN A 82 15.75 5.16 12.41
CA ASN A 82 15.86 6.57 12.79
C ASN A 82 14.54 7.07 13.40
N ILE A 83 13.37 6.69 12.87
CA ILE A 83 12.07 6.99 13.46
C ILE A 83 11.90 6.26 14.79
N LEU A 84 12.23 4.96 14.84
CA LEU A 84 12.13 4.13 16.05
C LEU A 84 12.94 4.70 17.20
N HIS A 85 14.10 5.30 16.94
CA HIS A 85 14.91 5.93 17.98
C HIS A 85 14.15 7.04 18.74
N HIS A 86 13.25 7.72 18.03
CA HIS A 86 12.38 8.75 18.60
C HIS A 86 11.03 8.24 19.08
N LYS A 87 10.92 6.95 19.46
CA LYS A 87 9.65 6.33 19.88
C LYS A 87 8.94 7.04 21.05
N ASN A 88 9.67 7.83 21.83
CA ASN A 88 9.10 8.64 22.90
C ASN A 88 8.52 10.00 22.40
N SER A 89 8.74 10.35 21.14
CA SER A 89 8.25 11.59 20.52
C SER A 89 6.92 11.43 19.79
N TYR A 90 6.31 10.25 19.85
CA TYR A 90 4.98 9.98 19.31
C TYR A 90 4.26 8.87 20.09
N ASP A 91 2.92 8.82 19.95
CA ASP A 91 2.12 7.85 20.70
C ASP A 91 1.92 6.54 19.93
N LYS A 92 1.79 6.59 18.61
CA LYS A 92 1.50 5.45 17.75
C LYS A 92 2.29 5.51 16.45
N LEU A 93 2.76 4.36 15.95
CA LEU A 93 3.34 4.19 14.63
C LEU A 93 2.54 3.16 13.81
N ILE A 94 2.17 3.52 12.60
CA ILE A 94 1.62 2.60 11.60
C ILE A 94 2.58 2.55 10.42
N THR A 95 3.05 1.36 10.07
CA THR A 95 3.84 1.09 8.87
C THR A 95 3.00 0.37 7.83
N PHE A 96 3.36 0.57 6.57
CA PHE A 96 2.75 -0.13 5.46
C PHE A 96 3.72 -1.21 4.98
N GLY A 97 3.43 -2.44 5.41
CA GLY A 97 4.16 -3.64 5.04
C GLY A 97 3.84 -4.10 3.62
N SER A 98 4.36 -5.25 3.25
CA SER A 98 4.19 -5.82 1.91
C SER A 98 4.11 -7.33 1.96
N GLY A 99 3.35 -7.96 1.08
CA GLY A 99 3.43 -9.40 0.85
C GLY A 99 4.84 -9.88 0.51
N ALA A 100 5.74 -8.98 0.07
CA ALA A 100 7.16 -9.28 -0.12
C ALA A 100 7.86 -9.77 1.16
N GLU A 101 7.37 -9.41 2.35
CA GLU A 101 7.83 -9.93 3.64
C GLU A 101 7.76 -11.47 3.73
N ILE A 102 6.82 -12.06 2.97
CA ILE A 102 6.53 -13.49 2.96
C ILE A 102 7.10 -14.15 1.71
N TYR A 103 6.89 -13.53 0.54
CA TYR A 103 7.11 -14.15 -0.75
C TYR A 103 8.44 -13.79 -1.41
N MET A 104 9.13 -12.75 -0.93
CA MET A 104 10.36 -12.21 -1.51
C MET A 104 11.43 -12.02 -0.43
N CYS A 105 11.63 -13.02 0.43
CA CYS A 105 12.52 -12.91 1.59
C CYS A 105 14.01 -12.77 1.23
N ASP A 106 14.40 -13.13 0.02
CA ASP A 106 15.80 -13.05 -0.47
C ASP A 106 16.04 -11.77 -1.31
N ASP A 107 14.99 -10.99 -1.56
CA ASP A 107 15.07 -9.71 -2.24
C ASP A 107 15.33 -8.58 -1.23
N PRO A 108 16.20 -7.60 -1.53
CA PRO A 108 16.52 -6.51 -0.60
C PRO A 108 15.30 -5.74 -0.08
N TYR A 109 14.31 -5.49 -0.93
CA TYR A 109 13.06 -4.85 -0.52
C TYR A 109 12.25 -5.76 0.42
N GLY A 110 12.01 -7.02 0.03
CA GLY A 110 11.28 -7.99 0.85
C GLY A 110 11.93 -8.22 2.21
N LEU A 111 13.27 -8.34 2.23
CA LEU A 111 14.05 -8.49 3.46
C LEU A 111 13.91 -7.27 4.37
N SER A 112 13.98 -6.04 3.82
CA SER A 112 13.78 -4.81 4.58
C SER A 112 12.40 -4.77 5.26
N LYS A 113 11.35 -5.10 4.50
CA LYS A 113 9.98 -5.15 5.01
C LYS A 113 9.82 -6.20 6.10
N LYS A 114 10.39 -7.39 5.91
CA LYS A 114 10.37 -8.47 6.91
C LYS A 114 11.08 -8.08 8.22
N ALA A 115 12.24 -7.44 8.12
CA ALA A 115 12.99 -6.99 9.31
C ALA A 115 12.20 -5.92 10.08
N ILE A 116 11.60 -4.96 9.40
CA ILE A 116 10.73 -3.93 10.00
C ILE A 116 9.53 -4.58 10.68
N ALA A 117 8.81 -5.48 10.01
CA ALA A 117 7.66 -6.18 10.56
C ALA A 117 8.02 -6.94 11.85
N LYS A 118 9.16 -7.64 11.85
CA LYS A 118 9.65 -8.33 13.07
C LYS A 118 9.95 -7.37 14.21
N SER A 119 10.59 -6.23 13.92
CA SER A 119 10.88 -5.21 14.93
C SER A 119 9.61 -4.61 15.56
N ILE A 120 8.52 -4.49 14.81
CA ILE A 120 7.25 -3.94 15.28
C ILE A 120 6.61 -4.81 16.37
N LEU A 121 6.77 -6.13 16.30
CA LEU A 121 6.17 -7.05 17.27
C LEU A 121 6.59 -6.76 18.71
N ASP A 122 7.83 -6.30 18.91
CA ASP A 122 8.41 -5.99 20.21
C ASP A 122 8.08 -4.56 20.71
N GLN A 123 7.42 -3.73 19.91
CA GLN A 123 7.08 -2.36 20.29
C GLN A 123 5.61 -2.25 20.71
N TYR A 124 5.31 -1.47 21.76
CA TYR A 124 3.97 -1.41 22.34
C TYR A 124 2.90 -0.90 21.36
N ASN A 125 3.04 0.29 20.81
CA ASN A 125 2.04 0.98 19.98
C ASN A 125 2.43 1.05 18.50
N PHE A 126 3.12 0.02 17.99
CA PHE A 126 3.52 -0.06 16.60
C PHE A 126 2.73 -1.15 15.88
N TYR A 127 2.34 -0.86 14.65
CA TYR A 127 1.44 -1.70 13.86
C TYR A 127 1.91 -1.81 12.42
N ASN A 128 1.72 -2.97 11.82
CA ASN A 128 2.05 -3.26 10.43
C ASN A 128 0.78 -3.61 9.63
N ILE A 129 0.46 -2.80 8.61
CA ILE A 129 -0.61 -3.07 7.65
C ILE A 129 0.06 -3.62 6.39
N ARG A 130 -0.01 -4.95 6.19
CA ARG A 130 0.67 -5.64 5.10
C ARG A 130 -0.19 -5.63 3.83
N ILE A 131 0.38 -5.11 2.74
CA ILE A 131 -0.29 -4.91 1.46
C ILE A 131 0.27 -5.89 0.43
N PHE A 132 -0.60 -6.59 -0.31
CA PHE A 132 -0.25 -7.50 -1.40
C PHE A 132 -0.40 -6.80 -2.75
N GLY A 133 -1.56 -6.27 -3.03
CA GLY A 133 -1.86 -5.37 -4.12
C GLY A 133 -2.76 -4.26 -3.63
N LEU A 134 -2.44 -3.02 -3.99
CA LEU A 134 -3.29 -1.87 -3.68
C LEU A 134 -3.66 -1.19 -4.98
N PHE A 135 -4.94 -0.89 -5.17
CA PHE A 135 -5.44 -0.22 -6.36
C PHE A 135 -6.35 0.95 -6.01
N GLY A 136 -6.46 1.89 -6.94
CA GLY A 136 -7.34 3.03 -6.83
C GLY A 136 -6.70 4.33 -7.31
N GLU A 137 -7.32 5.46 -6.98
CA GLU A 137 -6.88 6.78 -7.41
C GLU A 137 -5.41 7.07 -7.08
N GLY A 138 -4.62 7.37 -8.10
CA GLY A 138 -3.19 7.68 -7.98
C GLY A 138 -2.27 6.46 -8.07
N GLU A 139 -2.80 5.27 -8.37
CA GLU A 139 -2.01 4.08 -8.69
C GLU A 139 -1.16 4.31 -9.95
N LEU A 140 0.04 3.72 -9.99
CA LEU A 140 0.91 3.79 -11.16
C LEU A 140 0.29 3.06 -12.36
N GLU A 141 0.42 3.63 -13.54
CA GLU A 141 -0.14 3.08 -14.80
C GLU A 141 0.41 1.69 -15.15
N THR A 142 1.60 1.36 -14.67
CA THR A 142 2.25 0.06 -14.86
C THR A 142 1.72 -1.04 -13.93
N ARG A 143 0.87 -0.70 -12.96
CA ARG A 143 0.25 -1.69 -12.07
C ARG A 143 -0.91 -2.38 -12.76
N PHE A 144 -1.14 -3.64 -12.41
CA PHE A 144 -2.04 -4.53 -13.17
C PHE A 144 -3.46 -3.96 -13.31
N ILE A 145 -4.12 -3.58 -12.21
CA ILE A 145 -5.52 -3.11 -12.26
C ILE A 145 -5.62 -1.80 -13.06
N ARG A 146 -4.71 -0.84 -12.80
CA ARG A 146 -4.70 0.42 -13.54
C ARG A 146 -4.47 0.19 -15.04
N SER A 147 -3.48 -0.63 -15.40
CA SER A 147 -3.19 -0.99 -16.79
C SER A 147 -4.37 -1.70 -17.45
N ALA A 148 -4.97 -2.68 -16.79
CA ALA A 148 -6.09 -3.45 -17.31
C ALA A 148 -7.34 -2.58 -17.55
N LEU A 149 -7.68 -1.70 -16.61
CA LEU A 149 -8.79 -0.74 -16.77
C LEU A 149 -8.52 0.24 -17.91
N THR A 150 -7.29 0.75 -18.04
CA THR A 150 -6.92 1.65 -19.15
C THR A 150 -7.05 0.96 -20.50
N LYS A 151 -6.51 -0.26 -20.63
CA LYS A 151 -6.63 -1.06 -21.85
C LYS A 151 -8.10 -1.37 -22.22
N TYR A 152 -8.89 -1.76 -21.20
CA TYR A 152 -10.31 -2.02 -21.39
C TYR A 152 -11.05 -0.78 -21.93
N ILE A 153 -10.83 0.40 -21.33
CA ILE A 153 -11.46 1.66 -21.77
C ILE A 153 -11.04 2.01 -23.21
N ASN A 154 -9.78 1.76 -23.56
CA ASN A 154 -9.23 2.01 -24.90
C ASN A 154 -9.60 0.92 -25.93
N LYS A 155 -10.32 -0.13 -25.51
CA LYS A 155 -10.67 -1.30 -26.34
C LYS A 155 -9.44 -2.08 -26.83
N GLU A 156 -8.39 -2.13 -26.00
CA GLU A 156 -7.15 -2.85 -26.22
C GLU A 156 -7.15 -4.20 -25.47
N PRO A 157 -6.43 -5.22 -25.96
CA PRO A 157 -6.29 -6.49 -25.24
C PRO A 157 -5.64 -6.32 -23.86
N ILE A 158 -6.11 -7.08 -22.87
CA ILE A 158 -5.48 -7.16 -21.53
C ILE A 158 -4.46 -8.31 -21.56
N ASP A 159 -3.18 -7.97 -21.33
CA ASP A 159 -2.10 -8.96 -21.34
C ASP A 159 -1.76 -9.38 -19.90
N ILE A 160 -1.70 -10.69 -19.69
CA ILE A 160 -1.35 -11.32 -18.41
C ILE A 160 -0.07 -12.15 -18.63
N HIS A 161 1.06 -11.63 -18.14
CA HIS A 161 2.35 -12.31 -18.30
C HIS A 161 2.49 -13.53 -17.38
N GLU A 162 1.85 -13.48 -16.20
CA GLU A 162 1.83 -14.57 -15.23
C GLU A 162 0.45 -14.58 -14.57
N ASN A 163 -0.33 -15.64 -14.81
CA ASN A 163 -1.65 -15.77 -14.20
C ASN A 163 -1.53 -16.33 -12.78
N LYS A 164 -1.30 -15.44 -11.82
CA LYS A 164 -1.20 -15.77 -10.40
C LYS A 164 -2.43 -15.37 -9.62
N SER A 165 -2.63 -16.05 -8.52
CA SER A 165 -3.58 -15.62 -7.49
C SER A 165 -2.96 -14.49 -6.68
N MET A 166 -3.66 -13.37 -6.57
CA MET A 166 -3.14 -12.20 -5.87
C MET A 166 -4.25 -11.44 -5.17
N ASP A 167 -4.06 -11.10 -3.90
CA ASP A 167 -4.96 -10.21 -3.20
C ASP A 167 -4.77 -8.76 -3.66
N PHE A 168 -5.88 -8.14 -4.04
CA PHE A 168 -5.95 -6.71 -4.31
C PHE A 168 -6.91 -6.04 -3.34
N PHE A 169 -6.46 -4.94 -2.74
CA PHE A 169 -7.22 -4.19 -1.77
C PHE A 169 -7.48 -2.77 -2.29
N TYR A 170 -8.71 -2.30 -2.15
CA TYR A 170 -9.08 -0.98 -2.64
C TYR A 170 -8.55 0.12 -1.71
N ILE A 171 -8.06 1.22 -2.25
CA ILE A 171 -7.42 2.27 -1.46
C ILE A 171 -8.37 2.93 -0.45
N GLU A 172 -9.68 3.01 -0.76
CA GLU A 172 -10.68 3.51 0.19
C GLU A 172 -10.90 2.53 1.35
N ASP A 173 -10.77 1.23 1.11
CA ASP A 173 -10.82 0.22 2.16
C ASP A 173 -9.55 0.24 3.03
N LEU A 174 -8.40 0.57 2.43
CA LEU A 174 -7.20 0.87 3.20
C LEU A 174 -7.42 2.06 4.14
N TRP A 175 -8.13 3.09 3.69
CA TRP A 175 -8.49 4.21 4.56
C TRP A 175 -9.38 3.78 5.73
N THR A 176 -10.40 2.96 5.47
CA THR A 176 -11.25 2.39 6.52
C THR A 176 -10.42 1.64 7.57
N LEU A 177 -9.47 0.84 7.11
CA LEU A 177 -8.56 0.10 7.98
C LEU A 177 -7.62 1.04 8.76
N VAL A 178 -7.03 2.04 8.12
CA VAL A 178 -6.17 3.05 8.79
C VAL A 178 -6.95 3.80 9.85
N GLN A 179 -8.19 4.22 9.58
CA GLN A 179 -9.05 4.87 10.58
C GLN A 179 -9.31 3.98 11.80
N TYR A 180 -9.53 2.70 11.59
CA TYR A 180 -9.67 1.73 12.69
C TYR A 180 -8.40 1.70 13.55
N TYR A 181 -7.22 1.61 12.94
CA TYR A 181 -5.94 1.61 13.64
C TYR A 181 -5.65 2.94 14.36
N MET A 182 -6.08 4.06 13.79
CA MET A 182 -5.96 5.39 14.41
C MET A 182 -6.78 5.48 15.71
N ASN A 183 -8.02 4.96 15.68
CA ASN A 183 -9.01 5.19 16.73
C ASN A 183 -9.10 4.04 17.76
N THR A 184 -8.47 2.89 17.50
CA THR A 184 -8.47 1.74 18.41
C THR A 184 -7.22 1.73 19.28
N ASN A 185 -7.40 1.56 20.59
CA ASN A 185 -6.27 1.59 21.52
C ASN A 185 -5.30 0.42 21.32
N HIS A 186 -5.80 -0.78 21.10
CA HIS A 186 -5.00 -2.00 20.97
C HIS A 186 -5.47 -2.83 19.77
N PRO A 187 -5.32 -2.33 18.53
CA PRO A 187 -5.62 -3.14 17.36
C PRO A 187 -4.61 -4.28 17.22
N PRO A 188 -4.86 -5.30 16.39
CA PRO A 188 -3.89 -6.35 16.11
C PRO A 188 -2.56 -5.78 15.63
N LYS A 189 -1.44 -6.40 16.02
CA LYS A 189 -0.09 -5.95 15.67
C LYS A 189 0.17 -5.91 14.18
N GLU A 190 -0.36 -6.90 13.47
CA GLU A 190 -0.27 -7.04 12.02
C GLU A 190 -1.63 -7.39 11.44
N VAL A 191 -1.88 -6.91 10.23
CA VAL A 191 -3.06 -7.28 9.45
C VAL A 191 -2.71 -7.32 7.98
N ASP A 192 -3.23 -8.31 7.28
CA ASP A 192 -3.08 -8.44 5.85
C ASP A 192 -4.25 -7.78 5.11
N CYS A 193 -3.93 -6.91 4.16
CA CYS A 193 -4.93 -6.26 3.31
C CYS A 193 -5.43 -7.26 2.26
N CYS A 194 -6.44 -8.03 2.62
CA CYS A 194 -7.11 -8.99 1.76
C CYS A 194 -8.60 -9.05 2.12
N TYR A 195 -9.43 -9.47 1.17
CA TYR A 195 -10.88 -9.66 1.43
C TYR A 195 -11.18 -11.08 1.86
N ASN A 196 -12.23 -11.25 2.66
CA ASN A 196 -12.73 -12.58 3.04
C ASN A 196 -13.62 -13.14 1.92
N THR A 197 -13.08 -13.21 0.69
CA THR A 197 -13.74 -13.73 -0.50
C THR A 197 -12.98 -14.92 -1.06
N GLU A 198 -13.50 -15.56 -2.10
CA GLU A 198 -12.76 -16.57 -2.83
C GLU A 198 -11.49 -16.00 -3.46
N LEU A 199 -10.53 -16.87 -3.65
CA LEU A 199 -9.26 -16.52 -4.26
C LEU A 199 -9.46 -16.18 -5.73
N ILE A 200 -8.94 -15.03 -6.16
CA ILE A 200 -9.04 -14.58 -7.54
C ILE A 200 -7.66 -14.54 -8.22
N THR A 201 -7.62 -14.96 -9.47
CA THR A 201 -6.44 -14.85 -10.31
C THR A 201 -6.42 -13.53 -11.07
N LEU A 202 -5.27 -13.14 -11.64
CA LEU A 202 -5.20 -11.97 -12.52
C LEU A 202 -6.15 -12.08 -13.72
N LYS A 203 -6.34 -13.31 -14.24
CA LYS A 203 -7.33 -13.58 -15.31
C LYS A 203 -8.75 -13.34 -14.81
N GLY A 204 -9.10 -13.85 -13.64
CA GLY A 204 -10.42 -13.60 -13.05
C GLY A 204 -10.72 -12.11 -12.84
N ILE A 205 -9.70 -11.31 -12.47
CA ILE A 205 -9.84 -9.85 -12.39
C ILE A 205 -10.06 -9.24 -13.78
N ALA A 206 -9.32 -9.68 -14.81
CA ALA A 206 -9.52 -9.21 -16.18
C ALA A 206 -10.93 -9.58 -16.71
N GLU A 207 -11.44 -10.76 -16.37
CA GLU A 207 -12.80 -11.19 -16.69
C GLU A 207 -13.84 -10.30 -15.98
N LEU A 208 -13.63 -9.96 -14.69
CA LEU A 208 -14.48 -8.98 -13.99
C LEU A 208 -14.46 -7.61 -14.67
N ILE A 209 -13.28 -7.14 -15.08
CA ILE A 209 -13.16 -5.87 -15.81
C ILE A 209 -13.97 -5.90 -17.11
N ASN A 210 -13.98 -7.03 -17.84
CA ASN A 210 -14.79 -7.22 -19.04
C ASN A 210 -16.32 -7.16 -18.79
N THR A 211 -16.76 -7.19 -17.55
CA THR A 211 -18.18 -7.04 -17.20
C THR A 211 -18.59 -5.60 -16.88
N LEU A 212 -17.64 -4.65 -16.82
CA LEU A 212 -17.89 -3.30 -16.30
C LEU A 212 -18.63 -2.38 -17.30
N GLY A 213 -18.52 -2.64 -18.60
CA GLY A 213 -19.14 -1.84 -19.64
C GLY A 213 -19.89 -2.70 -20.68
N ASP A 214 -20.14 -2.12 -21.86
CA ASP A 214 -20.94 -2.68 -22.94
C ASP A 214 -20.14 -3.43 -24.03
N HIS A 215 -18.83 -3.58 -23.82
CA HIS A 215 -17.94 -4.28 -24.75
C HIS A 215 -17.05 -5.26 -23.99
N GLN A 216 -16.36 -6.11 -24.73
CA GLN A 216 -15.35 -7.00 -24.21
C GLN A 216 -14.06 -6.84 -25.01
N VAL A 217 -12.92 -7.05 -24.35
CA VAL A 217 -11.60 -7.08 -24.97
C VAL A 217 -10.97 -8.45 -24.81
N PRO A 218 -10.10 -8.86 -25.75
CA PRO A 218 -9.33 -10.10 -25.60
C PRO A 218 -8.48 -10.09 -24.33
N ILE A 219 -8.37 -11.25 -23.68
CA ILE A 219 -7.45 -11.48 -22.57
C ILE A 219 -6.37 -12.42 -23.07
N ASN A 220 -5.15 -11.91 -23.20
CA ASN A 220 -4.00 -12.67 -23.63
C ASN A 220 -3.26 -13.19 -22.39
N GLU A 221 -3.14 -14.49 -22.27
CA GLU A 221 -2.50 -15.16 -21.13
C GLU A 221 -1.25 -15.91 -21.59
N SER A 222 -0.13 -15.63 -20.98
CA SER A 222 1.08 -16.44 -21.14
C SER A 222 1.00 -17.66 -20.21
N ILE A 223 1.33 -18.84 -20.75
CA ILE A 223 1.31 -20.09 -19.97
C ILE A 223 2.50 -20.09 -19.04
N LEU A 224 2.28 -19.73 -17.78
CA LEU A 224 3.22 -19.89 -16.70
C LEU A 224 2.56 -20.62 -15.54
N TYR A 225 3.38 -21.32 -14.75
CA TYR A 225 2.89 -22.02 -13.56
C TYR A 225 2.22 -21.05 -12.60
N PRO A 226 1.03 -21.38 -12.07
CA PRO A 226 0.31 -20.49 -11.18
C PRO A 226 1.11 -20.29 -9.88
N THR A 227 1.46 -19.07 -9.58
CA THR A 227 2.00 -18.67 -8.28
C THR A 227 0.93 -18.01 -7.44
N SER A 228 1.22 -17.78 -6.15
CA SER A 228 0.31 -17.12 -5.23
C SER A 228 1.01 -15.97 -4.52
N TYR A 229 0.31 -14.85 -4.39
CA TYR A 229 0.74 -13.68 -3.63
C TYR A 229 -0.44 -13.14 -2.83
N ILE A 230 -0.78 -13.88 -1.75
CA ILE A 230 -2.02 -13.76 -0.99
C ILE A 230 -1.76 -13.57 0.50
N GLY A 231 -2.68 -12.90 1.19
CA GLY A 231 -2.64 -12.66 2.63
C GLY A 231 -3.37 -13.70 3.46
N ASP A 232 -3.13 -13.66 4.75
CA ASP A 232 -3.89 -14.43 5.75
C ASP A 232 -5.14 -13.64 6.18
N LYS A 233 -6.30 -14.14 5.86
CA LYS A 233 -7.60 -13.53 6.14
C LYS A 233 -8.00 -13.55 7.62
N LYS A 234 -7.28 -14.29 8.47
CA LYS A 234 -7.70 -14.55 9.87
C LYS A 234 -7.91 -13.28 10.67
N VAL A 235 -6.95 -12.35 10.61
CA VAL A 235 -7.02 -11.12 11.42
C VAL A 235 -8.08 -10.18 10.86
N ILE A 236 -8.03 -9.86 9.56
CA ILE A 236 -8.92 -8.87 8.96
C ILE A 236 -10.39 -9.28 9.05
N SER A 237 -10.70 -10.59 9.01
CA SER A 237 -12.06 -11.10 9.13
C SER A 237 -12.67 -10.96 10.54
N THR A 238 -11.85 -10.72 11.56
CA THR A 238 -12.32 -10.48 12.94
C THR A 238 -12.54 -9.00 13.25
N LEU A 239 -12.13 -8.09 12.36
CA LEU A 239 -12.30 -6.67 12.59
C LEU A 239 -13.76 -6.25 12.34
N PRO A 240 -14.33 -5.35 13.17
CA PRO A 240 -15.70 -4.87 13.00
C PRO A 240 -15.76 -3.81 11.88
N LEU A 241 -15.34 -4.18 10.67
CA LEU A 241 -15.23 -3.29 9.53
C LEU A 241 -16.01 -3.83 8.33
N GLU A 242 -16.67 -2.92 7.64
CA GLU A 242 -17.28 -3.18 6.34
C GLU A 242 -16.41 -2.56 5.24
N PHE A 243 -16.08 -3.35 4.23
CA PHE A 243 -15.27 -2.94 3.10
C PHE A 243 -16.12 -2.81 1.84
N ILE A 244 -15.70 -1.90 0.97
CA ILE A 244 -16.28 -1.73 -0.38
C ILE A 244 -16.10 -3.01 -1.19
N GLY A 245 -14.93 -3.62 -1.09
CA GLY A 245 -14.59 -4.87 -1.76
C GLY A 245 -14.04 -4.67 -3.18
N LEU A 246 -13.49 -5.76 -3.73
CA LEU A 246 -12.78 -5.75 -5.02
C LEU A 246 -13.70 -5.33 -6.17
N GLU A 247 -14.82 -6.02 -6.37
CA GLU A 247 -15.72 -5.80 -7.52
C GLU A 247 -16.28 -4.38 -7.55
N LYS A 248 -16.79 -3.91 -6.42
CA LYS A 248 -17.32 -2.54 -6.32
C LYS A 248 -16.22 -1.49 -6.45
N GLY A 249 -15.03 -1.76 -5.90
CA GLY A 249 -13.86 -0.91 -6.08
C GLY A 249 -13.43 -0.79 -7.54
N LEU A 250 -13.40 -1.91 -8.28
CA LEU A 250 -13.12 -1.92 -9.72
C LEU A 250 -14.13 -1.08 -10.50
N LYS A 251 -15.43 -1.23 -10.19
CA LYS A 251 -16.48 -0.45 -10.83
C LYS A 251 -16.32 1.06 -10.57
N LEU A 252 -16.03 1.44 -9.33
CA LEU A 252 -15.82 2.84 -8.97
C LEU A 252 -14.61 3.45 -9.69
N GLU A 253 -13.49 2.73 -9.81
CA GLU A 253 -12.32 3.20 -10.55
C GLU A 253 -12.58 3.24 -12.06
N TYR A 254 -13.28 2.27 -12.62
CA TYR A 254 -13.69 2.31 -14.03
C TYR A 254 -14.49 3.57 -14.37
N GLU A 255 -15.50 3.90 -13.57
CA GLU A 255 -16.32 5.10 -13.79
C GLU A 255 -15.48 6.39 -13.71
N LYS A 256 -14.57 6.49 -12.74
CA LYS A 256 -13.65 7.63 -12.63
C LYS A 256 -12.77 7.78 -13.87
N TYR A 257 -12.16 6.67 -14.34
CA TYR A 257 -11.25 6.71 -15.48
C TYR A 257 -11.96 6.99 -16.79
N LYS A 258 -13.19 6.46 -16.96
CA LYS A 258 -14.04 6.75 -18.10
C LYS A 258 -14.36 8.24 -18.21
N LEU A 259 -14.70 8.88 -17.08
CA LEU A 259 -14.94 10.33 -17.04
C LEU A 259 -13.67 11.13 -17.40
N CYS A 260 -12.51 10.78 -16.87
CA CYS A 260 -11.26 11.47 -17.18
C CYS A 260 -10.92 11.41 -18.68
N ASN A 261 -11.11 10.26 -19.35
CA ASN A 261 -10.83 10.12 -20.76
C ASN A 261 -11.81 10.91 -21.68
N GLN A 262 -13.03 11.18 -21.23
CA GLN A 262 -14.00 12.00 -21.98
C GLN A 262 -13.64 13.49 -22.02
N TYR A 263 -12.80 13.97 -21.10
CA TYR A 263 -12.36 15.38 -21.06
C TYR A 263 -11.02 15.65 -21.77
N ILE A 264 -10.35 14.62 -22.27
CA ILE A 264 -9.05 14.72 -22.95
C ILE A 264 -9.18 14.52 -24.48
N GLY A 265 -10.30 14.06 -24.98
CA GLY A 265 -10.67 13.96 -26.39
C GLY A 265 -11.57 15.09 -26.82
#